data_6f52149f1101f90c1071cf456e5c4bf2
#
_entry.id   6f52149f1101f90c1071cf456e5c4bf2
#
_cell.length_a   1.000
_cell.length_b   1.000
_cell.length_c   1.000
_cell.angle_alpha   90.00
_cell.angle_beta   90.00
_cell.angle_gamma   90.00
#
_symmetry.space_group_name_H-M   'P 1'
#
loop_
_entity.id
_entity.type
_entity.pdbx_description
1 polymer ?
#
loop_
_entity_poly.entity_id
_entity_poly.type
_entity_poly.pdbx_seq_one_letter_code
_entity_poly.pdbx_strand_id
1 'polypeptide(L)'
;MIIKTNKNSLLFSLRLLGLYLLLLVPYSHAETVSDDALSNEQIFSALDSGAIGDIATIDQYLAQLKNSITIDNLQDYLRLQRAICWNSFDIEKREKISEAIEFANLKLTSDIVASSPITVTDLKLCRAFMYQMAGDVDLAIKEYDQVIAESYLLESPRLIADSRSLRGALYSFQGNFAQALEDLITAQNLYESLNLEHWALYNLSDLATSYRRFGDPQTAIKYYKKLIDKFMSTNDTDSANGMKTEIGFALEELGEDEAALAMHLESYLYWKKSIGIKGSAHTAINVAGALIKLGRIKEAGQYLKDAEQFIDPSLGASYSFMRLYQAQVAVEQGQFDTSLAFLDAAKQAFIHIKNARGLELLYQIESDIYANQQDWQQAFNALKSYIANHKQLDNTQQTTRTTEMRTRFNTEQIERENQQLIELQKIKENELYILKQNKYLQMLVIILGCIIMVILSIFTYKQSQKSKLLSILALTDHLTQLPNRRYTYSKGDGYFKSKDSNEQPLSLILFDADHFKKVNDQYGHDIGDKVLIALANISNGLMRKQDLVGRVGGEEFLVILPGTTAEQALNIAQRLVTTIESGGFEDIYPNFKLTISAGVATYIADKDFNMLLKRADKALYQAKSAGRNCAILSTENAR
;
A
#
# COMPACT_ATOMS: atom_id res chain seq x y z
N MET A 1 18.22 -44.30 1.03
CA MET A 1 17.12 -43.97 1.93
C MET A 1 17.65 -42.95 2.92
N ILE A 2 17.53 -41.69 2.58
CA ILE A 2 18.14 -40.54 3.30
C ILE A 2 17.16 -40.18 4.41
N ILE A 3 17.57 -40.44 5.66
CA ILE A 3 16.83 -40.02 6.85
C ILE A 3 16.93 -38.51 6.96
N LYS A 4 15.85 -37.82 6.62
CA LYS A 4 15.66 -36.39 6.98
C LYS A 4 15.59 -36.33 8.50
N THR A 5 16.68 -35.96 9.15
CA THR A 5 16.67 -35.61 10.57
C THR A 5 15.84 -34.33 10.72
N ASN A 6 14.72 -34.46 11.42
CA ASN A 6 13.82 -33.36 11.74
C ASN A 6 14.56 -32.42 12.72
N LYS A 7 15.05 -31.27 12.23
CA LYS A 7 15.81 -30.26 12.99
C LYS A 7 15.03 -29.62 14.14
N ASN A 8 13.72 -29.83 14.18
CA ASN A 8 12.82 -29.13 15.08
C ASN A 8 12.90 -29.56 16.55
N SER A 9 13.50 -30.72 16.84
CA SER A 9 13.56 -31.25 18.21
C SER A 9 14.72 -30.72 19.06
N LEU A 10 15.78 -30.22 18.40
CA LEU A 10 16.90 -29.61 19.13
C LEU A 10 16.56 -28.23 19.70
N LEU A 11 15.62 -27.54 19.09
CA LEU A 11 15.19 -26.18 19.46
C LEU A 11 14.41 -26.13 20.77
N PHE A 12 13.79 -27.24 21.18
CA PHE A 12 12.98 -27.27 22.41
C PHE A 12 13.83 -27.32 23.69
N SER A 13 14.99 -27.91 23.60
CA SER A 13 15.88 -28.07 24.77
C SER A 13 16.70 -26.80 25.07
N LEU A 14 16.88 -25.89 24.12
CA LEU A 14 17.49 -24.57 24.30
C LEU A 14 16.51 -23.54 24.89
N ARG A 15 15.22 -23.88 25.03
CA ARG A 15 14.20 -23.05 25.70
C ARG A 15 14.40 -22.89 27.19
N LEU A 16 15.23 -23.68 27.82
CA LEU A 16 15.73 -23.39 29.18
C LEU A 16 16.52 -22.07 29.22
N LEU A 17 16.95 -21.57 28.10
CA LEU A 17 17.53 -20.23 27.87
C LEU A 17 16.50 -19.17 27.44
N GLY A 18 15.22 -19.48 27.49
CA GLY A 18 14.12 -18.50 27.50
C GLY A 18 13.92 -17.66 26.26
N LEU A 19 14.53 -17.95 25.09
CA LEU A 19 14.38 -17.07 23.91
C LEU A 19 14.48 -17.73 22.53
N TYR A 20 14.48 -19.06 22.43
CA TYR A 20 14.85 -19.72 21.18
C TYR A 20 13.69 -20.20 20.31
N LEU A 21 12.48 -19.68 20.44
CA LEU A 21 11.35 -20.23 19.69
C LEU A 21 10.46 -19.21 18.98
N LEU A 22 11.07 -18.20 18.44
CA LEU A 22 10.30 -17.29 17.57
C LEU A 22 10.23 -17.75 16.10
N LEU A 23 10.86 -18.85 15.69
CA LEU A 23 10.99 -19.10 14.25
C LEU A 23 10.70 -20.49 13.69
N LEU A 24 10.42 -21.54 14.51
CA LEU A 24 10.32 -22.87 13.92
C LEU A 24 9.29 -23.79 14.60
N VAL A 25 8.04 -23.65 14.25
CA VAL A 25 7.04 -24.71 14.42
C VAL A 25 6.47 -25.06 13.05
N PRO A 26 6.58 -26.30 12.56
CA PRO A 26 5.95 -26.68 11.32
C PRO A 26 4.43 -26.72 11.52
N TYR A 27 3.73 -25.80 10.92
CA TYR A 27 2.31 -25.91 10.68
C TYR A 27 2.08 -27.00 9.63
N SER A 28 1.63 -28.18 10.06
CA SER A 28 1.17 -29.20 9.13
C SER A 28 -0.30 -28.97 8.79
N HIS A 29 -0.58 -27.94 8.01
CA HIS A 29 -1.70 -27.91 7.09
C HIS A 29 -1.28 -27.00 5.94
N ALA A 30 -0.52 -27.59 5.02
CA ALA A 30 -0.54 -27.10 3.66
C ALA A 30 -1.91 -27.47 3.09
N GLU A 31 -2.87 -26.55 3.14
CA GLU A 31 -3.79 -26.49 2.02
C GLU A 31 -2.90 -26.45 0.77
N THR A 32 -3.15 -27.36 -0.15
CA THR A 32 -2.54 -27.34 -1.47
C THR A 32 -2.88 -25.98 -2.10
N VAL A 33 -2.00 -25.02 -1.85
CA VAL A 33 -2.03 -23.74 -2.53
C VAL A 33 -1.82 -24.06 -4.00
N SER A 34 -2.78 -23.66 -4.82
CA SER A 34 -2.67 -23.63 -6.27
C SER A 34 -1.33 -22.98 -6.65
N ASP A 35 -0.76 -23.42 -7.76
CA ASP A 35 0.55 -23.05 -8.34
C ASP A 35 0.66 -21.54 -8.74
N ASP A 36 -0.21 -20.69 -8.23
CA ASP A 36 -0.18 -19.23 -8.41
C ASP A 36 0.80 -18.62 -7.39
N ALA A 37 1.90 -18.08 -7.90
CA ALA A 37 2.90 -17.38 -7.10
C ALA A 37 2.24 -16.29 -6.24
N LEU A 38 2.46 -16.35 -4.91
CA LEU A 38 1.92 -15.36 -3.98
C LEU A 38 2.40 -13.94 -4.36
N SER A 39 1.52 -12.96 -4.20
CA SER A 39 1.91 -11.56 -4.37
C SER A 39 2.89 -11.13 -3.26
N ASN A 40 3.71 -10.11 -3.53
CA ASN A 40 4.64 -9.57 -2.54
C ASN A 40 3.94 -9.20 -1.21
N GLU A 41 2.73 -8.65 -1.27
CA GLU A 41 1.96 -8.29 -0.07
C GLU A 41 1.52 -9.53 0.73
N GLN A 42 1.12 -10.60 0.06
CA GLN A 42 0.79 -11.87 0.73
C GLN A 42 2.01 -12.49 1.41
N ILE A 43 3.18 -12.42 0.74
CA ILE A 43 4.44 -12.90 1.33
C ILE A 43 4.83 -12.06 2.55
N PHE A 44 4.78 -10.74 2.46
CA PHE A 44 5.06 -9.88 3.61
C PHE A 44 4.10 -10.14 4.77
N SER A 45 2.80 -10.28 4.48
CA SER A 45 1.80 -10.60 5.50
C SER A 45 2.09 -11.96 6.18
N ALA A 46 2.50 -12.95 5.42
CA ALA A 46 2.86 -14.26 5.94
C ALA A 46 4.12 -14.21 6.83
N LEU A 47 5.15 -13.47 6.42
CA LEU A 47 6.36 -13.24 7.22
C LEU A 47 6.06 -12.44 8.48
N ASP A 48 5.28 -11.36 8.38
CA ASP A 48 4.93 -10.49 9.52
C ASP A 48 4.03 -11.19 10.55
N SER A 49 3.21 -12.15 10.12
CA SER A 49 2.34 -12.94 11.02
C SER A 49 3.12 -13.93 11.89
N GLY A 50 4.33 -14.31 11.47
CA GLY A 50 5.12 -15.35 12.13
C GLY A 50 4.57 -16.78 11.93
N ALA A 51 3.56 -16.95 11.07
CA ALA A 51 2.89 -18.25 10.88
C ALA A 51 3.71 -19.25 10.04
N ILE A 52 4.80 -18.82 9.41
CA ILE A 52 5.64 -19.70 8.58
C ILE A 52 6.65 -20.39 9.48
N GLY A 53 6.47 -21.70 9.72
CA GLY A 53 7.33 -22.49 10.61
C GLY A 53 8.52 -23.17 9.92
N ASP A 54 8.67 -23.03 8.62
CA ASP A 54 9.64 -23.79 7.81
C ASP A 54 10.63 -22.85 7.14
N ILE A 55 11.93 -23.04 7.45
CA ILE A 55 13.03 -22.21 6.94
C ILE A 55 13.10 -22.24 5.41
N ALA A 56 12.82 -23.39 4.78
CA ALA A 56 12.92 -23.50 3.33
C ALA A 56 11.87 -22.62 2.63
N THR A 57 10.67 -22.55 3.18
CA THR A 57 9.60 -21.66 2.70
C THR A 57 9.97 -20.19 2.94
N ILE A 58 10.54 -19.85 4.09
CA ILE A 58 11.03 -18.49 4.36
C ILE A 58 12.10 -18.09 3.35
N ASP A 59 13.08 -18.95 3.10
CA ASP A 59 14.16 -18.71 2.13
C ASP A 59 13.61 -18.52 0.72
N GLN A 60 12.62 -19.33 0.31
CA GLN A 60 11.94 -19.20 -0.98
C GLN A 60 11.23 -17.84 -1.10
N TYR A 61 10.49 -17.44 -0.09
CA TYR A 61 9.77 -16.16 -0.06
C TYR A 61 10.72 -14.96 -0.07
N LEU A 62 11.79 -15.01 0.70
CA LEU A 62 12.80 -13.96 0.68
C LEU A 62 13.51 -13.87 -0.68
N ALA A 63 13.78 -15.02 -1.34
CA ALA A 63 14.35 -15.03 -2.69
C ALA A 63 13.37 -14.41 -3.71
N GLN A 64 12.08 -14.72 -3.63
CA GLN A 64 11.06 -14.11 -4.49
C GLN A 64 10.99 -12.59 -4.29
N LEU A 65 10.93 -12.12 -3.03
CA LEU A 65 10.92 -10.69 -2.72
C LEU A 65 12.19 -9.97 -3.21
N LYS A 66 13.37 -10.57 -3.01
CA LYS A 66 14.64 -10.01 -3.50
C LYS A 66 14.70 -9.86 -5.01
N ASN A 67 14.06 -10.76 -5.76
CA ASN A 67 14.02 -10.73 -7.22
C ASN A 67 12.96 -9.76 -7.78
N SER A 68 11.88 -9.53 -7.04
CA SER A 68 10.73 -8.72 -7.52
C SER A 68 10.77 -7.26 -7.05
N ILE A 69 11.48 -6.95 -5.97
CA ILE A 69 11.49 -5.62 -5.37
C ILE A 69 12.77 -4.87 -5.74
N THR A 70 12.59 -3.71 -6.35
CA THR A 70 13.66 -2.75 -6.66
C THR A 70 13.58 -1.53 -5.75
N ILE A 71 14.64 -0.74 -5.73
CA ILE A 71 14.73 0.50 -4.95
C ILE A 71 13.71 1.56 -5.38
N ASP A 72 13.19 1.46 -6.61
CA ASP A 72 12.18 2.37 -7.13
C ASP A 72 10.84 2.25 -6.37
N ASN A 73 10.54 1.06 -5.84
CA ASN A 73 9.46 0.87 -4.87
C ASN A 73 10.01 0.99 -3.45
N LEU A 74 10.22 2.22 -3.00
CA LEU A 74 10.85 2.51 -1.71
C LEU A 74 10.17 1.82 -0.53
N GLN A 75 8.83 1.79 -0.49
CA GLN A 75 8.08 1.19 0.62
C GLN A 75 8.36 -0.31 0.74
N ASP A 76 8.25 -1.06 -0.35
CA ASP A 76 8.50 -2.50 -0.34
C ASP A 76 9.99 -2.80 -0.14
N TYR A 77 10.89 -1.97 -0.69
CA TYR A 77 12.33 -2.10 -0.44
C TYR A 77 12.66 -2.00 1.04
N LEU A 78 12.08 -1.05 1.76
CA LEU A 78 12.29 -0.87 3.21
C LEU A 78 11.71 -2.03 4.02
N ARG A 79 10.52 -2.54 3.66
CA ARG A 79 9.94 -3.76 4.26
C ARG A 79 10.83 -4.97 4.03
N LEU A 80 11.42 -5.10 2.84
CA LEU A 80 12.34 -6.19 2.52
C LEU A 80 13.59 -6.16 3.40
N GLN A 81 14.18 -4.97 3.68
CA GLN A 81 15.34 -4.88 4.57
C GLN A 81 15.02 -5.40 5.98
N ARG A 82 13.85 -5.08 6.51
CA ARG A 82 13.34 -5.59 7.80
C ARG A 82 13.18 -7.11 7.74
N ALA A 83 12.47 -7.62 6.73
CA ALA A 83 12.25 -9.06 6.57
C ALA A 83 13.57 -9.85 6.45
N ILE A 84 14.58 -9.31 5.75
CA ILE A 84 15.90 -9.94 5.67
C ILE A 84 16.57 -10.02 7.04
N CYS A 85 16.57 -8.93 7.82
CA CYS A 85 17.21 -8.91 9.14
C CYS A 85 16.63 -9.98 10.06
N TRP A 86 15.32 -10.12 10.09
CA TRP A 86 14.64 -11.07 10.98
C TRP A 86 14.69 -12.53 10.53
N ASN A 87 14.79 -12.80 9.23
CA ASN A 87 14.51 -14.14 8.72
C ASN A 87 15.65 -14.78 7.91
N SER A 88 16.70 -14.03 7.52
CA SER A 88 17.76 -14.59 6.65
C SER A 88 18.92 -15.25 7.38
N PHE A 89 18.99 -15.15 8.70
CA PHE A 89 20.15 -15.57 9.47
C PHE A 89 19.80 -16.71 10.42
N ASP A 90 20.61 -17.77 10.36
CA ASP A 90 20.48 -18.93 11.25
C ASP A 90 21.07 -18.58 12.63
N ILE A 91 20.19 -18.28 13.59
CA ILE A 91 20.57 -17.89 14.96
C ILE A 91 21.18 -19.02 15.78
N GLU A 92 21.16 -20.26 15.29
CA GLU A 92 21.87 -21.40 15.91
C GLU A 92 23.38 -21.35 15.61
N LYS A 93 23.78 -20.61 14.58
CA LYS A 93 25.18 -20.49 14.16
C LYS A 93 25.74 -19.13 14.53
N ARG A 94 26.75 -19.12 15.41
CA ARG A 94 27.39 -17.88 15.87
C ARG A 94 27.89 -17.00 14.74
N GLU A 95 28.42 -17.60 13.66
CA GLU A 95 28.87 -16.86 12.47
C GLU A 95 27.72 -16.10 11.81
N LYS A 96 26.53 -16.72 11.74
CA LYS A 96 25.34 -16.11 11.13
C LYS A 96 24.76 -14.99 11.98
N ILE A 97 24.87 -15.08 13.30
CA ILE A 97 24.52 -13.97 14.19
C ILE A 97 25.43 -12.76 13.92
N SER A 98 26.72 -12.96 13.74
CA SER A 98 27.65 -11.88 13.41
C SER A 98 27.33 -11.24 12.05
N GLU A 99 27.00 -12.05 11.03
CA GLU A 99 26.56 -11.57 9.71
C GLU A 99 25.28 -10.72 9.82
N ALA A 100 24.34 -11.11 10.67
CA ALA A 100 23.11 -10.35 10.90
C ALA A 100 23.38 -8.98 11.54
N ILE A 101 24.29 -8.93 12.51
CA ILE A 101 24.72 -7.69 13.16
C ILE A 101 25.38 -6.76 12.13
N GLU A 102 26.28 -7.29 11.29
CA GLU A 102 26.93 -6.53 10.22
C GLU A 102 25.93 -6.02 9.20
N PHE A 103 24.97 -6.86 8.79
CA PHE A 103 23.89 -6.45 7.90
C PHE A 103 23.10 -5.27 8.48
N ALA A 104 22.66 -5.37 9.74
CA ALA A 104 21.92 -4.31 10.41
C ALA A 104 22.73 -3.01 10.49
N ASN A 105 24.03 -3.11 10.87
CA ASN A 105 24.93 -1.97 10.91
C ASN A 105 25.06 -1.28 9.54
N LEU A 106 25.29 -2.05 8.49
CA LEU A 106 25.42 -1.52 7.12
C LEU A 106 24.13 -0.82 6.68
N LYS A 107 22.95 -1.41 6.97
CA LYS A 107 21.67 -0.82 6.57
C LYS A 107 21.34 0.46 7.34
N LEU A 108 21.69 0.52 8.62
CA LEU A 108 21.50 1.71 9.44
C LEU A 108 22.36 2.92 9.01
N THR A 109 23.42 2.72 8.22
CA THR A 109 24.22 3.82 7.63
C THR A 109 23.68 4.30 6.27
N SER A 110 22.63 3.68 5.73
CA SER A 110 22.06 4.03 4.42
C SER A 110 21.10 5.21 4.52
N ASP A 111 21.31 6.26 3.71
CA ASP A 111 20.41 7.41 3.61
C ASP A 111 18.97 7.00 3.26
N ILE A 112 18.81 5.95 2.46
CA ILE A 112 17.51 5.41 2.07
C ILE A 112 16.77 4.86 3.29
N VAL A 113 17.46 4.09 4.12
CA VAL A 113 16.88 3.54 5.36
C VAL A 113 16.62 4.67 6.36
N ALA A 114 17.52 5.65 6.47
CA ALA A 114 17.35 6.82 7.33
C ALA A 114 16.09 7.64 7.02
N SER A 115 15.57 7.57 5.78
CA SER A 115 14.32 8.22 5.39
C SER A 115 13.07 7.62 6.05
N SER A 116 13.17 6.42 6.64
CA SER A 116 12.06 5.73 7.31
C SER A 116 12.38 5.45 8.78
N PRO A 117 11.94 6.30 9.71
CA PRO A 117 12.17 6.08 11.15
C PRO A 117 11.67 4.72 11.65
N ILE A 118 10.55 4.22 11.12
CA ILE A 118 10.03 2.88 11.47
C ILE A 118 11.02 1.79 11.07
N THR A 119 11.60 1.86 9.87
CA THR A 119 12.57 0.88 9.40
C THR A 119 13.88 0.95 10.20
N VAL A 120 14.32 2.15 10.53
CA VAL A 120 15.50 2.36 11.39
C VAL A 120 15.30 1.71 12.75
N THR A 121 14.16 1.96 13.40
CA THR A 121 13.84 1.42 14.74
C THR A 121 13.69 -0.09 14.71
N ASP A 122 13.08 -0.67 13.67
CA ASP A 122 12.94 -2.13 13.51
C ASP A 122 14.31 -2.82 13.27
N LEU A 123 15.17 -2.24 12.44
CA LEU A 123 16.52 -2.77 12.25
C LEU A 123 17.39 -2.69 13.51
N LYS A 124 17.22 -1.65 14.34
CA LYS A 124 17.82 -1.59 15.68
C LYS A 124 17.28 -2.69 16.58
N LEU A 125 15.96 -2.95 16.53
CA LEU A 125 15.33 -4.03 17.29
C LEU A 125 15.89 -5.40 16.89
N CYS A 126 16.00 -5.66 15.59
CA CYS A 126 16.62 -6.88 15.07
C CYS A 126 18.07 -7.00 15.57
N ARG A 127 18.87 -5.94 15.50
CA ARG A 127 20.25 -5.92 15.97
C ARG A 127 20.36 -6.16 17.48
N ALA A 128 19.49 -5.57 18.28
CA ALA A 128 19.42 -5.80 19.72
C ALA A 128 19.16 -7.28 20.04
N PHE A 129 18.25 -7.91 19.31
CA PHE A 129 18.02 -9.34 19.41
C PHE A 129 19.26 -10.16 19.03
N MET A 130 19.97 -9.79 17.96
CA MET A 130 21.21 -10.47 17.57
C MET A 130 22.33 -10.30 18.61
N TYR A 131 22.46 -9.12 19.26
CA TYR A 131 23.38 -8.95 20.40
C TYR A 131 23.03 -9.88 21.56
N GLN A 132 21.75 -10.02 21.88
CA GLN A 132 21.29 -10.95 22.90
C GLN A 132 21.68 -12.41 22.54
N MET A 133 21.50 -12.81 21.28
CA MET A 133 21.85 -14.14 20.81
C MET A 133 23.36 -14.38 20.77
N ALA A 134 24.17 -13.31 20.57
CA ALA A 134 25.63 -13.37 20.69
C ALA A 134 26.13 -13.48 22.14
N GLY A 135 25.27 -13.20 23.13
CA GLY A 135 25.63 -13.11 24.54
C GLY A 135 26.03 -11.73 25.02
N ASP A 136 25.94 -10.71 24.16
CA ASP A 136 26.27 -9.31 24.46
C ASP A 136 25.07 -8.61 25.11
N VAL A 137 24.69 -9.15 26.29
CA VAL A 137 23.43 -8.80 26.97
C VAL A 137 23.33 -7.32 27.32
N ASP A 138 24.42 -6.68 27.74
CA ASP A 138 24.42 -5.25 28.12
C ASP A 138 24.16 -4.34 26.92
N LEU A 139 24.70 -4.70 25.75
CA LEU A 139 24.44 -4.02 24.49
C LEU A 139 22.99 -4.20 24.06
N ALA A 140 22.48 -5.42 24.18
CA ALA A 140 21.10 -5.76 23.85
C ALA A 140 20.10 -4.93 24.68
N ILE A 141 20.26 -4.87 26.01
CA ILE A 141 19.39 -4.10 26.90
C ILE A 141 19.42 -2.62 26.55
N LYS A 142 20.60 -2.06 26.37
CA LYS A 142 20.76 -0.63 26.03
C LYS A 142 20.04 -0.30 24.73
N GLU A 143 20.13 -1.16 23.74
CA GLU A 143 19.48 -0.94 22.44
C GLU A 143 17.97 -1.17 22.53
N TYR A 144 17.48 -2.16 23.28
CA TYR A 144 16.06 -2.32 23.56
C TYR A 144 15.45 -1.08 24.23
N ASP A 145 16.13 -0.50 25.24
CA ASP A 145 15.68 0.71 25.92
C ASP A 145 15.51 1.88 24.93
N GLN A 146 16.48 2.05 24.03
CA GLN A 146 16.42 3.06 22.98
C GLN A 146 15.27 2.79 21.99
N VAL A 147 15.14 1.55 21.52
CA VAL A 147 14.08 1.14 20.58
C VAL A 147 12.70 1.36 21.18
N ILE A 148 12.50 1.02 22.47
CA ILE A 148 11.22 1.24 23.14
C ILE A 148 10.88 2.73 23.16
N ALA A 149 11.84 3.60 23.54
CA ALA A 149 11.62 5.04 23.54
C ALA A 149 11.28 5.58 22.13
N GLU A 150 12.00 5.16 21.11
CA GLU A 150 11.74 5.52 19.71
C GLU A 150 10.37 5.01 19.24
N SER A 151 9.98 3.77 19.61
CA SER A 151 8.70 3.17 19.23
C SER A 151 7.49 3.92 19.81
N TYR A 152 7.61 4.47 21.03
CA TYR A 152 6.60 5.36 21.61
C TYR A 152 6.52 6.69 20.85
N LEU A 153 7.67 7.30 20.49
CA LEU A 153 7.69 8.53 19.69
C LEU A 153 7.09 8.34 18.29
N LEU A 154 7.24 7.15 17.73
CA LEU A 154 6.66 6.77 16.43
C LEU A 154 5.19 6.36 16.55
N GLU A 155 4.65 6.29 17.76
CA GLU A 155 3.29 5.81 18.04
C GLU A 155 3.01 4.48 17.33
N SER A 156 3.97 3.54 17.37
CA SER A 156 3.88 2.23 16.72
C SER A 156 3.61 1.12 17.72
N PRO A 157 2.33 0.71 17.93
CA PRO A 157 1.99 -0.33 18.91
C PRO A 157 2.68 -1.67 18.63
N ARG A 158 2.91 -2.00 17.35
CA ARG A 158 3.63 -3.21 16.97
C ARG A 158 5.07 -3.19 17.45
N LEU A 159 5.83 -2.15 17.17
CA LEU A 159 7.23 -2.04 17.61
C LEU A 159 7.35 -1.94 19.14
N ILE A 160 6.38 -1.30 19.81
CA ILE A 160 6.30 -1.29 21.28
C ILE A 160 6.13 -2.71 21.81
N ALA A 161 5.21 -3.49 21.24
CA ALA A 161 4.96 -4.87 21.65
C ALA A 161 6.19 -5.75 21.42
N ASP A 162 6.78 -5.72 20.21
CA ASP A 162 7.93 -6.54 19.85
C ASP A 162 9.15 -6.22 20.74
N SER A 163 9.46 -4.95 20.95
CA SER A 163 10.61 -4.54 21.75
C SER A 163 10.45 -4.84 23.25
N ARG A 164 9.23 -4.66 23.81
CA ARG A 164 8.94 -5.01 25.20
C ARG A 164 8.90 -6.52 25.40
N SER A 165 8.33 -7.30 24.47
CA SER A 165 8.34 -8.77 24.56
C SER A 165 9.76 -9.31 24.64
N LEU A 166 10.65 -8.88 23.75
CA LEU A 166 12.04 -9.34 23.72
C LEU A 166 12.82 -8.90 24.96
N ARG A 167 12.70 -7.64 25.39
CA ARG A 167 13.36 -7.15 26.60
C ARG A 167 12.81 -7.85 27.86
N GLY A 168 11.50 -8.03 27.92
CA GLY A 168 10.83 -8.69 29.04
C GLY A 168 11.27 -10.14 29.21
N ALA A 169 11.38 -10.89 28.13
CA ALA A 169 11.91 -12.26 28.17
C ALA A 169 13.38 -12.27 28.65
N LEU A 170 14.21 -11.33 28.21
CA LEU A 170 15.59 -11.19 28.68
C LEU A 170 15.66 -10.84 30.17
N TYR A 171 14.85 -9.90 30.65
CA TYR A 171 14.77 -9.56 32.06
C TYR A 171 14.28 -10.75 32.92
N SER A 172 13.32 -11.53 32.44
CA SER A 172 12.88 -12.76 33.11
C SER A 172 14.02 -13.76 33.28
N PHE A 173 14.86 -13.91 32.25
CA PHE A 173 16.04 -14.77 32.33
C PHE A 173 17.07 -14.27 33.33
N GLN A 174 17.28 -12.96 33.44
CA GLN A 174 18.20 -12.35 34.39
C GLN A 174 17.69 -12.30 35.84
N GLY A 175 16.42 -12.62 36.07
CA GLY A 175 15.78 -12.50 37.39
C GLY A 175 15.23 -11.12 37.71
N ASN A 176 15.19 -10.19 36.73
CA ASN A 176 14.59 -8.88 36.87
C ASN A 176 13.07 -8.96 36.65
N PHE A 177 12.40 -9.74 37.46
CA PHE A 177 11.02 -10.18 37.22
C PHE A 177 10.00 -9.05 37.17
N ALA A 178 10.18 -7.99 37.95
CA ALA A 178 9.25 -6.86 37.95
C ALA A 178 9.18 -6.16 36.58
N GLN A 179 10.35 -5.84 36.02
CA GLN A 179 10.46 -5.24 34.69
C GLN A 179 10.04 -6.21 33.61
N ALA A 180 10.37 -7.51 33.78
CA ALA A 180 9.94 -8.56 32.89
C ALA A 180 8.41 -8.63 32.78
N LEU A 181 7.71 -8.68 33.93
CA LEU A 181 6.24 -8.74 33.97
C LEU A 181 5.61 -7.49 33.37
N GLU A 182 6.13 -6.30 33.67
CA GLU A 182 5.65 -5.05 33.08
C GLU A 182 5.75 -5.08 31.56
N ASP A 183 6.90 -5.47 31.03
CA ASP A 183 7.14 -5.53 29.60
C ASP A 183 6.28 -6.60 28.92
N LEU A 184 6.23 -7.82 29.46
CA LEU A 184 5.49 -8.94 28.88
C LEU A 184 3.97 -8.73 28.94
N ILE A 185 3.43 -8.13 30.02
CA ILE A 185 2.00 -7.82 30.13
C ILE A 185 1.63 -6.73 29.11
N THR A 186 2.46 -5.69 29.00
CA THR A 186 2.24 -4.64 28.00
C THR A 186 2.25 -5.20 26.58
N ALA A 187 3.24 -6.04 26.24
CA ALA A 187 3.34 -6.70 24.95
C ALA A 187 2.13 -7.59 24.67
N GLN A 188 1.68 -8.37 25.69
CA GLN A 188 0.52 -9.26 25.56
C GLN A 188 -0.74 -8.50 25.16
N ASN A 189 -1.04 -7.42 25.89
CA ASN A 189 -2.21 -6.59 25.62
C ASN A 189 -2.17 -5.98 24.22
N LEU A 190 -1.00 -5.50 23.78
CA LEU A 190 -0.82 -4.94 22.46
C LEU A 190 -0.96 -6.01 21.35
N TYR A 191 -0.36 -7.18 21.50
CA TYR A 191 -0.51 -8.26 20.51
C TYR A 191 -1.95 -8.74 20.38
N GLU A 192 -2.67 -8.89 21.51
CA GLU A 192 -4.09 -9.28 21.50
C GLU A 192 -4.95 -8.21 20.81
N SER A 193 -4.70 -6.95 21.07
CA SER A 193 -5.45 -5.84 20.46
C SER A 193 -5.18 -5.66 18.97
N LEU A 194 -3.97 -5.99 18.53
CA LEU A 194 -3.57 -5.98 17.13
C LEU A 194 -3.99 -7.25 16.37
N ASN A 195 -4.65 -8.21 17.05
CA ASN A 195 -5.00 -9.53 16.53
C ASN A 195 -3.79 -10.31 15.99
N LEU A 196 -2.63 -10.16 16.64
CA LEU A 196 -1.38 -10.84 16.30
C LEU A 196 -1.28 -12.13 17.12
N GLU A 197 -2.17 -13.08 16.85
CA GLU A 197 -2.39 -14.25 17.66
C GLU A 197 -1.13 -15.08 17.88
N HIS A 198 -0.33 -15.30 16.85
CA HIS A 198 0.92 -16.06 16.93
C HIS A 198 1.89 -15.41 17.93
N TRP A 199 2.13 -14.11 17.82
CA TRP A 199 3.02 -13.35 18.70
C TRP A 199 2.48 -13.29 20.13
N ALA A 200 1.16 -13.18 20.29
CA ALA A 200 0.50 -13.24 21.59
C ALA A 200 0.74 -14.57 22.30
N LEU A 201 0.73 -15.72 21.58
CA LEU A 201 0.99 -17.03 22.17
C LEU A 201 2.45 -17.17 22.65
N TYR A 202 3.42 -16.71 21.87
CA TYR A 202 4.82 -16.73 22.30
C TYR A 202 5.08 -15.85 23.52
N ASN A 203 4.59 -14.62 23.48
CA ASN A 203 4.71 -13.71 24.61
C ASN A 203 4.01 -14.28 25.86
N LEU A 204 2.85 -14.94 25.71
CA LEU A 204 2.16 -15.59 26.81
C LEU A 204 2.97 -16.73 27.42
N SER A 205 3.76 -17.47 26.62
CA SER A 205 4.69 -18.49 27.10
C SER A 205 5.80 -17.89 27.96
N ASP A 206 6.39 -16.76 27.50
CA ASP A 206 7.42 -16.06 28.26
C ASP A 206 6.86 -15.44 29.53
N LEU A 207 5.64 -14.90 29.47
CA LEU A 207 4.92 -14.38 30.62
C LEU A 207 4.62 -15.48 31.64
N ALA A 208 4.15 -16.65 31.23
CA ALA A 208 3.92 -17.78 32.10
C ALA A 208 5.23 -18.25 32.77
N THR A 209 6.31 -18.37 32.01
CA THR A 209 7.64 -18.72 32.52
C THR A 209 8.16 -17.67 33.49
N SER A 210 7.88 -16.40 33.24
CA SER A 210 8.24 -15.30 34.16
C SER A 210 7.48 -15.42 35.49
N TYR A 211 6.16 -15.69 35.44
CA TYR A 211 5.37 -15.93 36.66
C TYR A 211 5.92 -17.12 37.48
N ARG A 212 6.25 -18.23 36.84
CA ARG A 212 6.85 -19.39 37.51
C ARG A 212 8.17 -19.01 38.20
N ARG A 213 9.09 -18.39 37.45
CA ARG A 213 10.40 -17.98 38.00
C ARG A 213 10.29 -16.94 39.11
N PHE A 214 9.24 -16.16 39.09
CA PHE A 214 8.91 -15.16 40.08
C PHE A 214 8.41 -15.78 41.41
N GLY A 215 7.92 -17.03 41.37
CA GLY A 215 7.35 -17.72 42.50
C GLY A 215 5.82 -17.73 42.58
N ASP A 216 5.18 -17.54 41.44
CA ASP A 216 3.73 -17.73 41.25
C ASP A 216 3.48 -18.88 40.23
N PRO A 217 3.82 -20.14 40.60
CA PRO A 217 3.64 -21.27 39.70
C PRO A 217 2.18 -21.59 39.40
N GLN A 218 1.24 -21.19 40.27
CA GLN A 218 -0.20 -21.38 40.02
C GLN A 218 -0.70 -20.53 38.84
N THR A 219 -0.33 -19.27 38.78
CA THR A 219 -0.63 -18.41 37.63
C THR A 219 0.05 -18.93 36.37
N ALA A 220 1.30 -19.38 36.46
CA ALA A 220 2.01 -19.98 35.34
C ALA A 220 1.27 -21.19 34.75
N ILE A 221 0.84 -22.15 35.62
CA ILE A 221 0.06 -23.34 35.21
C ILE A 221 -1.22 -22.93 34.47
N LYS A 222 -1.92 -21.90 34.94
CA LYS A 222 -3.13 -21.41 34.26
C LYS A 222 -2.84 -20.95 32.82
N TYR A 223 -1.75 -20.22 32.61
CA TYR A 223 -1.36 -19.77 31.27
C TYR A 223 -0.84 -20.92 30.40
N TYR A 224 -0.05 -21.85 30.95
CA TYR A 224 0.41 -23.03 30.20
C TYR A 224 -0.76 -23.91 29.74
N LYS A 225 -1.80 -24.10 30.56
CA LYS A 225 -3.01 -24.80 30.15
C LYS A 225 -3.73 -24.12 29.01
N LYS A 226 -3.90 -22.79 29.08
CA LYS A 226 -4.47 -21.97 27.97
C LYS A 226 -3.67 -22.15 26.68
N LEU A 227 -2.32 -22.18 26.79
CA LEU A 227 -1.43 -22.41 25.65
C LEU A 227 -1.58 -23.82 25.07
N ILE A 228 -1.66 -24.85 25.92
CA ILE A 228 -1.89 -26.22 25.47
C ILE A 228 -3.19 -26.35 24.68
N ASP A 229 -4.30 -25.83 25.22
CA ASP A 229 -5.60 -25.83 24.53
C ASP A 229 -5.51 -25.18 23.17
N LYS A 230 -4.80 -24.06 23.06
CA LYS A 230 -4.63 -23.33 21.81
C LYS A 230 -3.75 -24.09 20.81
N PHE A 231 -2.59 -24.58 21.23
CA PHE A 231 -1.70 -25.37 20.38
C PHE A 231 -2.36 -26.65 19.89
N MET A 232 -3.14 -27.31 20.76
CA MET A 232 -3.91 -28.52 20.38
C MET A 232 -4.99 -28.17 19.33
N SER A 233 -5.63 -27.00 19.43
CA SER A 233 -6.65 -26.56 18.45
C SER A 233 -6.06 -26.30 17.05
N THR A 234 -4.77 -26.04 16.97
CA THR A 234 -4.02 -25.82 15.72
C THR A 234 -3.17 -27.03 15.30
N ASN A 235 -3.35 -28.19 15.97
CA ASN A 235 -2.56 -29.42 15.78
C ASN A 235 -1.05 -29.24 16.02
N ASP A 236 -0.63 -28.23 16.74
CA ASP A 236 0.75 -28.03 17.18
C ASP A 236 1.02 -28.86 18.46
N THR A 237 1.17 -30.16 18.27
CA THR A 237 1.40 -31.10 19.36
C THR A 237 2.78 -30.93 20.01
N ASP A 238 3.77 -30.45 19.29
CA ASP A 238 5.13 -30.22 19.77
C ASP A 238 5.14 -29.10 20.83
N SER A 239 4.57 -27.95 20.51
CA SER A 239 4.45 -26.82 21.44
C SER A 239 3.59 -27.18 22.65
N ALA A 240 2.47 -27.90 22.44
CA ALA A 240 1.64 -28.35 23.54
C ALA A 240 2.39 -29.28 24.54
N ASN A 241 3.22 -30.22 24.05
CA ASN A 241 4.03 -31.07 24.91
C ASN A 241 5.19 -30.33 25.59
N GLY A 242 5.68 -29.26 24.96
CA GLY A 242 6.59 -28.35 25.63
C GLY A 242 5.98 -27.68 26.85
N MET A 243 4.75 -27.19 26.71
CA MET A 243 4.04 -26.54 27.83
C MET A 243 3.77 -27.54 28.97
N LYS A 244 3.58 -28.84 28.69
CA LYS A 244 3.48 -29.88 29.73
C LYS A 244 4.76 -29.99 30.54
N THR A 245 5.94 -29.90 29.90
CA THR A 245 7.22 -29.87 30.63
C THR A 245 7.29 -28.68 31.57
N GLU A 246 6.87 -27.49 31.13
CA GLU A 246 6.84 -26.30 31.97
C GLU A 246 5.83 -26.41 33.14
N ILE A 247 4.68 -27.06 32.91
CA ILE A 247 3.75 -27.43 34.02
C ILE A 247 4.44 -28.35 35.02
N GLY A 248 5.22 -29.34 34.55
CA GLY A 248 5.99 -30.22 35.41
C GLY A 248 6.89 -29.42 36.36
N PHE A 249 7.68 -28.47 35.85
CA PHE A 249 8.51 -27.62 36.70
C PHE A 249 7.68 -26.75 37.68
N ALA A 250 6.54 -26.24 37.25
CA ALA A 250 5.68 -25.45 38.14
C ALA A 250 5.07 -26.30 39.26
N LEU A 251 4.71 -27.56 38.98
CA LEU A 251 4.24 -28.53 39.99
C LEU A 251 5.35 -28.91 40.99
N GLU A 252 6.60 -29.05 40.51
CA GLU A 252 7.74 -29.25 41.39
C GLU A 252 7.95 -28.09 42.38
N GLU A 253 7.74 -26.86 41.93
CA GLU A 253 7.84 -25.67 42.79
C GLU A 253 6.68 -25.60 43.81
N LEU A 254 5.54 -26.25 43.55
CA LEU A 254 4.42 -26.42 44.49
C LEU A 254 4.59 -27.62 45.45
N GLY A 255 5.62 -28.45 45.26
CA GLY A 255 5.81 -29.67 45.99
C GLY A 255 4.87 -30.82 45.57
N GLU A 256 4.24 -30.70 44.39
CA GLU A 256 3.36 -31.73 43.81
C GLU A 256 4.18 -32.70 42.94
N ASP A 257 5.19 -33.36 43.56
CA ASP A 257 6.26 -34.09 42.85
C ASP A 257 5.75 -35.30 42.03
N GLU A 258 4.72 -36.01 42.46
CA GLU A 258 4.11 -37.11 41.68
C GLU A 258 3.38 -36.59 40.43
N ALA A 259 2.68 -35.45 40.53
CA ALA A 259 2.03 -34.80 39.39
C ALA A 259 3.08 -34.25 38.43
N ALA A 260 4.16 -33.69 38.94
CA ALA A 260 5.29 -33.23 38.16
C ALA A 260 5.95 -34.35 37.34
N LEU A 261 6.21 -35.51 38.02
CA LEU A 261 6.73 -36.70 37.35
C LEU A 261 5.81 -37.17 36.23
N ALA A 262 4.48 -37.16 36.44
CA ALA A 262 3.53 -37.54 35.40
C ALA A 262 3.64 -36.64 34.15
N MET A 263 3.76 -35.32 34.34
CA MET A 263 3.92 -34.34 33.22
C MET A 263 5.25 -34.55 32.47
N HIS A 264 6.35 -34.74 33.22
CA HIS A 264 7.66 -34.98 32.62
C HIS A 264 7.72 -36.33 31.89
N LEU A 265 7.09 -37.39 32.42
CA LEU A 265 7.00 -38.68 31.73
C LEU A 265 6.17 -38.59 30.44
N GLU A 266 5.04 -37.90 30.46
CA GLU A 266 4.21 -37.70 29.27
C GLU A 266 5.02 -36.99 28.17
N SER A 267 5.72 -35.91 28.50
CA SER A 267 6.58 -35.18 27.57
C SER A 267 7.75 -36.08 27.08
N TYR A 268 8.42 -36.80 27.96
CA TYR A 268 9.50 -37.72 27.58
C TYR A 268 9.03 -38.79 26.59
N LEU A 269 7.89 -39.43 26.86
CA LEU A 269 7.33 -40.48 25.99
C LEU A 269 6.94 -39.94 24.64
N TYR A 270 6.38 -38.73 24.60
CA TYR A 270 6.07 -38.06 23.37
C TYR A 270 7.32 -37.83 22.51
N TRP A 271 8.37 -37.22 23.08
CA TRP A 271 9.59 -36.92 22.35
C TRP A 271 10.35 -38.19 21.96
N LYS A 272 10.36 -39.19 22.81
CA LYS A 272 10.97 -40.50 22.49
C LYS A 272 10.30 -41.16 21.30
N LYS A 273 8.98 -41.06 21.18
CA LYS A 273 8.20 -41.61 20.06
C LYS A 273 8.39 -40.76 18.79
N SER A 274 8.40 -39.45 18.90
CA SER A 274 8.45 -38.52 17.78
C SER A 274 9.84 -38.45 17.13
N ILE A 275 10.90 -38.33 17.94
CA ILE A 275 12.27 -38.03 17.47
C ILE A 275 13.35 -38.94 18.08
N GLY A 276 12.92 -40.00 18.78
CA GLY A 276 13.81 -41.01 19.33
C GLY A 276 14.52 -40.59 20.63
N ILE A 277 15.45 -41.48 21.11
CA ILE A 277 16.15 -41.28 22.38
C ILE A 277 16.97 -39.99 22.38
N LYS A 278 17.63 -39.64 21.28
CA LYS A 278 18.42 -38.41 21.16
C LYS A 278 17.56 -37.17 21.43
N GLY A 279 16.38 -37.10 20.83
CA GLY A 279 15.50 -35.94 20.99
C GLY A 279 14.79 -35.87 22.35
N SER A 280 14.68 -37.01 23.06
CA SER A 280 14.11 -37.06 24.40
C SER A 280 15.13 -36.91 25.53
N ALA A 281 16.42 -36.75 25.24
CA ALA A 281 17.48 -36.72 26.24
C ALA A 281 17.30 -35.62 27.31
N HIS A 282 16.85 -34.43 26.90
CA HIS A 282 16.58 -33.33 27.83
C HIS A 282 15.40 -33.64 28.78
N THR A 283 14.30 -34.18 28.24
CA THR A 283 13.14 -34.54 29.05
C THR A 283 13.43 -35.73 29.94
N ALA A 284 14.35 -36.63 29.55
CA ALA A 284 14.84 -37.70 30.41
C ALA A 284 15.53 -37.14 31.67
N ILE A 285 16.30 -36.07 31.57
CA ILE A 285 16.91 -35.39 32.72
C ILE A 285 15.84 -34.85 33.68
N ASN A 286 14.75 -34.28 33.16
CA ASN A 286 13.64 -33.76 33.96
C ASN A 286 12.93 -34.92 34.72
N VAL A 287 12.66 -36.04 34.02
CA VAL A 287 12.13 -37.24 34.65
C VAL A 287 13.05 -37.74 35.78
N ALA A 288 14.37 -37.75 35.52
CA ALA A 288 15.33 -38.19 36.54
C ALA A 288 15.32 -37.26 37.75
N GLY A 289 15.24 -35.95 37.57
CA GLY A 289 15.13 -34.96 38.65
C GLY A 289 13.89 -35.19 39.53
N ALA A 290 12.72 -35.36 38.89
CA ALA A 290 11.47 -35.66 39.61
C ALA A 290 11.52 -36.99 40.36
N LEU A 291 12.10 -38.04 39.76
CA LEU A 291 12.28 -39.34 40.42
C LEU A 291 13.20 -39.25 41.64
N ILE A 292 14.28 -38.45 41.55
CA ILE A 292 15.19 -38.23 42.68
C ILE A 292 14.48 -37.55 43.85
N LYS A 293 13.67 -36.53 43.59
CA LYS A 293 12.86 -35.85 44.60
C LYS A 293 11.91 -36.82 45.32
N LEU A 294 11.37 -37.79 44.60
CA LEU A 294 10.52 -38.84 45.13
C LEU A 294 11.29 -39.99 45.80
N GLY A 295 12.63 -39.90 45.90
CA GLY A 295 13.45 -40.98 46.48
C GLY A 295 13.63 -42.23 45.58
N ARG A 296 13.15 -42.17 44.33
CA ARG A 296 13.22 -43.27 43.34
C ARG A 296 14.54 -43.24 42.55
N ILE A 297 15.67 -43.15 43.28
CA ILE A 297 17.00 -42.83 42.74
C ILE A 297 17.50 -43.87 41.71
N LYS A 298 17.19 -45.16 41.94
CA LYS A 298 17.60 -46.26 41.04
C LYS A 298 16.93 -46.13 39.67
N GLU A 299 15.67 -45.69 39.62
CA GLU A 299 14.94 -45.46 38.37
C GLU A 299 15.51 -44.23 37.62
N ALA A 300 15.82 -43.17 38.35
CA ALA A 300 16.43 -41.97 37.79
C ALA A 300 17.73 -42.28 37.02
N GLY A 301 18.56 -43.18 37.56
CA GLY A 301 19.83 -43.61 36.95
C GLY A 301 19.68 -44.13 35.51
N GLN A 302 18.54 -44.80 35.20
CA GLN A 302 18.29 -45.30 33.84
C GLN A 302 18.06 -44.16 32.84
N TYR A 303 17.26 -43.15 33.22
CA TYR A 303 17.00 -42.00 32.35
C TYR A 303 18.26 -41.15 32.13
N LEU A 304 19.09 -40.99 33.17
CA LEU A 304 20.36 -40.27 33.07
C LEU A 304 21.36 -40.98 32.12
N LYS A 305 21.39 -42.32 32.17
CA LYS A 305 22.23 -43.12 31.27
C LYS A 305 21.80 -43.00 29.81
N ASP A 306 20.48 -42.97 29.56
CA ASP A 306 19.95 -42.75 28.21
C ASP A 306 20.27 -41.33 27.69
N ALA A 307 20.28 -40.32 28.57
CA ALA A 307 20.58 -38.93 28.21
C ALA A 307 22.06 -38.64 27.98
N GLU A 308 22.97 -39.31 28.76
CA GLU A 308 24.42 -38.99 28.82
C GLU A 308 25.12 -39.01 27.47
N GLN A 309 24.75 -39.91 26.55
CA GLN A 309 25.35 -40.02 25.23
C GLN A 309 25.03 -38.84 24.29
N PHE A 310 24.05 -37.98 24.65
CA PHE A 310 23.56 -36.92 23.79
C PHE A 310 23.66 -35.54 24.44
N ILE A 311 24.08 -35.46 25.70
CA ILE A 311 24.18 -34.22 26.47
C ILE A 311 25.65 -33.93 26.74
N ASP A 312 26.20 -32.94 26.06
CA ASP A 312 27.58 -32.49 26.22
C ASP A 312 27.67 -31.12 26.94
N PRO A 313 28.87 -30.67 27.35
CA PRO A 313 29.03 -29.42 28.09
C PRO A 313 28.48 -28.17 27.39
N SER A 314 28.35 -28.18 26.05
CA SER A 314 27.84 -27.03 25.29
C SER A 314 26.32 -26.82 25.53
N LEU A 315 25.63 -27.84 26.06
CA LEU A 315 24.21 -27.78 26.36
C LEU A 315 23.91 -27.21 27.77
N GLY A 316 24.84 -26.48 28.33
CA GLY A 316 24.69 -25.57 29.47
C GLY A 316 23.86 -26.13 30.65
N ALA A 317 22.62 -25.68 30.76
CA ALA A 317 21.74 -26.05 31.86
C ALA A 317 21.45 -27.56 31.93
N SER A 318 21.17 -28.23 30.80
CA SER A 318 20.87 -29.67 30.76
C SER A 318 22.07 -30.48 31.19
N TYR A 319 23.26 -30.11 30.75
CA TYR A 319 24.49 -30.75 31.21
C TYR A 319 24.70 -30.56 32.72
N SER A 320 24.51 -29.35 33.24
CA SER A 320 24.67 -29.04 34.66
C SER A 320 23.75 -29.88 35.54
N PHE A 321 22.46 -29.94 35.22
CA PHE A 321 21.48 -30.72 35.97
C PHE A 321 21.72 -32.22 35.79
N MET A 322 22.07 -32.69 34.61
CA MET A 322 22.42 -34.10 34.41
C MET A 322 23.57 -34.51 35.32
N ARG A 323 24.65 -33.75 35.38
CA ARG A 323 25.80 -34.04 36.25
C ARG A 323 25.42 -33.97 37.74
N LEU A 324 24.60 -32.99 38.13
CA LEU A 324 24.10 -32.88 39.49
C LEU A 324 23.29 -34.11 39.91
N TYR A 325 22.38 -34.59 39.07
CA TYR A 325 21.57 -35.77 39.34
C TYR A 325 22.40 -37.06 39.27
N GLN A 326 23.38 -37.16 38.39
CA GLN A 326 24.33 -38.28 38.38
C GLN A 326 25.14 -38.36 39.68
N ALA A 327 25.52 -37.20 40.26
CA ALA A 327 26.17 -37.16 41.54
C ALA A 327 25.31 -37.79 42.63
N GLN A 328 24.01 -37.46 42.69
CA GLN A 328 23.08 -38.06 43.67
C GLN A 328 22.90 -39.55 43.46
N VAL A 329 22.79 -40.02 42.21
CA VAL A 329 22.72 -41.44 41.89
C VAL A 329 23.99 -42.19 42.31
N ALA A 330 25.16 -41.58 42.11
CA ALA A 330 26.45 -42.15 42.49
C ALA A 330 26.60 -42.28 44.02
N VAL A 331 26.09 -41.33 44.80
CA VAL A 331 26.05 -41.45 46.28
C VAL A 331 25.25 -42.64 46.73
N GLU A 332 24.06 -42.85 46.19
CA GLU A 332 23.19 -43.99 46.52
C GLU A 332 23.85 -45.32 46.18
N GLN A 333 24.77 -45.34 45.19
CA GLN A 333 25.55 -46.49 44.80
C GLN A 333 26.86 -46.65 45.63
N GLY A 334 27.13 -45.76 46.58
CA GLY A 334 28.34 -45.74 47.38
C GLY A 334 29.61 -45.31 46.63
N GLN A 335 29.45 -44.63 45.47
CA GLN A 335 30.54 -44.20 44.60
C GLN A 335 30.89 -42.74 44.87
N PHE A 336 31.39 -42.42 46.04
CA PHE A 336 31.58 -41.06 46.52
C PHE A 336 32.57 -40.24 45.66
N ASP A 337 33.72 -40.79 45.24
CA ASP A 337 34.68 -40.08 44.40
C ASP A 337 34.09 -39.70 43.04
N THR A 338 33.32 -40.62 42.46
CA THR A 338 32.58 -40.35 41.20
C THR A 338 31.54 -39.29 41.39
N SER A 339 30.84 -39.27 42.52
CA SER A 339 29.85 -38.24 42.87
C SER A 339 30.48 -36.86 42.96
N LEU A 340 31.64 -36.73 43.65
CA LEU A 340 32.36 -35.47 43.76
C LEU A 340 32.85 -34.96 42.39
N ALA A 341 33.30 -35.86 41.50
CA ALA A 341 33.67 -35.46 40.13
C ALA A 341 32.47 -34.95 39.34
N PHE A 342 31.29 -35.56 39.49
CA PHE A 342 30.07 -35.07 38.86
C PHE A 342 29.60 -33.72 39.44
N LEU A 343 29.72 -33.54 40.79
CA LEU A 343 29.42 -32.26 41.43
C LEU A 343 30.32 -31.14 40.95
N ASP A 344 31.64 -31.37 40.82
CA ASP A 344 32.54 -30.35 40.30
C ASP A 344 32.21 -29.97 38.86
N ALA A 345 31.93 -30.95 38.00
CA ALA A 345 31.50 -30.68 36.62
C ALA A 345 30.18 -29.87 36.57
N ALA A 346 29.21 -30.21 37.42
CA ALA A 346 27.96 -29.45 37.55
C ALA A 346 28.21 -28.02 38.04
N LYS A 347 29.09 -27.85 39.04
CA LYS A 347 29.45 -26.54 39.61
C LYS A 347 30.06 -25.60 38.59
N GLN A 348 31.05 -26.08 37.84
CA GLN A 348 31.70 -25.32 36.80
C GLN A 348 30.69 -24.89 35.72
N ALA A 349 29.81 -25.80 35.34
CA ALA A 349 28.79 -25.51 34.34
C ALA A 349 27.75 -24.49 34.85
N PHE A 350 27.26 -24.61 36.10
CA PHE A 350 26.34 -23.62 36.67
C PHE A 350 26.97 -22.25 36.86
N ILE A 351 28.27 -22.17 37.22
CA ILE A 351 29.00 -20.92 37.31
C ILE A 351 29.10 -20.29 35.92
N HIS A 352 29.44 -21.07 34.89
CA HIS A 352 29.59 -20.58 33.53
C HIS A 352 28.28 -19.97 32.99
N ILE A 353 27.16 -20.63 33.23
CA ILE A 353 25.83 -20.13 32.81
C ILE A 353 25.17 -19.18 33.83
N LYS A 354 25.85 -18.81 34.90
CA LYS A 354 25.37 -17.93 35.99
C LYS A 354 24.02 -18.40 36.59
N ASN A 355 23.82 -19.71 36.76
CA ASN A 355 22.59 -20.27 37.31
C ASN A 355 22.66 -20.35 38.84
N ALA A 356 22.22 -19.28 39.52
CA ALA A 356 22.25 -19.18 40.97
C ALA A 356 21.34 -20.25 41.69
N ARG A 357 20.18 -20.57 41.09
CA ARG A 357 19.29 -21.61 41.64
C ARG A 357 19.90 -23.02 41.51
N GLY A 358 20.56 -23.30 40.38
CA GLY A 358 21.31 -24.55 40.24
C GLY A 358 22.46 -24.66 41.23
N LEU A 359 23.16 -23.57 41.52
CA LEU A 359 24.22 -23.52 42.54
C LEU A 359 23.66 -23.70 43.96
N GLU A 360 22.50 -23.13 44.27
CA GLU A 360 21.81 -23.32 45.56
C GLU A 360 21.55 -24.81 45.80
N LEU A 361 20.89 -25.47 44.86
CA LEU A 361 20.59 -26.90 44.95
C LEU A 361 21.89 -27.73 45.03
N LEU A 362 22.90 -27.39 44.24
CA LEU A 362 24.20 -28.05 44.24
C LEU A 362 24.85 -27.95 45.63
N TYR A 363 24.91 -26.79 46.26
CA TYR A 363 25.55 -26.63 47.57
C TYR A 363 24.79 -27.38 48.69
N GLN A 364 23.47 -27.48 48.60
CA GLN A 364 22.70 -28.31 49.50
C GLN A 364 23.08 -29.79 49.36
N ILE A 365 23.08 -30.32 48.13
CA ILE A 365 23.45 -31.71 47.85
C ILE A 365 24.92 -31.99 48.21
N GLU A 366 25.84 -31.06 47.93
CA GLU A 366 27.26 -31.13 48.30
C GLU A 366 27.41 -31.22 49.82
N SER A 367 26.64 -30.47 50.58
CA SER A 367 26.62 -30.55 52.05
C SER A 367 26.16 -31.92 52.56
N ASP A 368 25.08 -32.47 51.97
CA ASP A 368 24.54 -33.77 52.37
C ASP A 368 25.51 -34.92 52.03
N ILE A 369 26.20 -34.84 50.90
CA ILE A 369 27.21 -35.83 50.51
C ILE A 369 28.39 -35.84 51.47
N TYR A 370 28.94 -34.70 51.80
CA TYR A 370 30.03 -34.62 52.77
C TYR A 370 29.59 -35.01 54.18
N ALA A 371 28.37 -34.68 54.61
CA ALA A 371 27.82 -35.14 55.87
C ALA A 371 27.70 -36.66 55.94
N ASN A 372 27.25 -37.31 54.85
CA ASN A 372 27.20 -38.80 54.78
C ASN A 372 28.60 -39.44 54.84
N GLN A 373 29.63 -38.74 54.38
CA GLN A 373 31.04 -39.19 54.50
C GLN A 373 31.65 -38.85 55.88
N GLN A 374 30.90 -38.19 56.77
CA GLN A 374 31.36 -37.69 58.06
C GLN A 374 32.47 -36.60 57.94
N ASP A 375 32.62 -36.00 56.76
CA ASP A 375 33.47 -34.81 56.59
C ASP A 375 32.68 -33.54 56.94
N TRP A 376 32.56 -33.32 58.23
CA TRP A 376 31.76 -32.22 58.78
C TRP A 376 32.31 -30.85 58.41
N GLN A 377 33.63 -30.74 58.14
CA GLN A 377 34.25 -29.46 57.73
C GLN A 377 33.80 -29.04 56.34
N GLN A 378 33.84 -29.96 55.37
CA GLN A 378 33.38 -29.70 54.03
C GLN A 378 31.87 -29.54 53.96
N ALA A 379 31.11 -30.35 54.69
CA ALA A 379 29.67 -30.22 54.83
C ALA A 379 29.28 -28.83 55.32
N PHE A 380 29.97 -28.32 56.34
CA PHE A 380 29.73 -26.97 56.87
C PHE A 380 30.09 -25.86 55.82
N ASN A 381 31.17 -26.02 55.09
CA ASN A 381 31.56 -25.07 54.05
C ASN A 381 30.53 -25.00 52.92
N ALA A 382 30.03 -26.16 52.48
CA ALA A 382 28.98 -26.27 51.48
C ALA A 382 27.66 -25.64 51.98
N LEU A 383 27.27 -25.95 53.25
CA LEU A 383 26.08 -25.35 53.88
C LEU A 383 26.18 -23.82 53.99
N LYS A 384 27.37 -23.30 54.31
CA LYS A 384 27.62 -21.83 54.33
C LYS A 384 27.43 -21.22 52.95
N SER A 385 27.90 -21.89 51.88
CA SER A 385 27.70 -21.46 50.51
C SER A 385 26.22 -21.51 50.10
N TYR A 386 25.52 -22.55 50.50
CA TYR A 386 24.07 -22.67 50.35
C TYR A 386 23.33 -21.50 50.98
N ILE A 387 23.59 -21.21 52.28
CA ILE A 387 22.95 -20.12 53.02
C ILE A 387 23.22 -18.76 52.38
N ALA A 388 24.48 -18.51 51.94
CA ALA A 388 24.84 -17.26 51.26
C ALA A 388 24.05 -17.09 49.93
N ASN A 389 23.97 -18.15 49.14
CA ASN A 389 23.28 -18.12 47.84
C ASN A 389 21.76 -18.04 48.03
N HIS A 390 21.20 -18.80 48.98
CA HIS A 390 19.79 -18.75 49.37
C HIS A 390 19.36 -17.35 49.81
N LYS A 391 20.15 -16.71 50.70
CA LYS A 391 19.87 -15.35 51.14
C LYS A 391 19.87 -14.35 50.00
N GLN A 392 20.77 -14.50 49.05
CA GLN A 392 20.81 -13.66 47.85
C GLN A 392 19.54 -13.84 47.01
N LEU A 393 19.12 -15.06 46.76
CA LEU A 393 17.90 -15.39 46.02
C LEU A 393 16.64 -14.89 46.74
N ASP A 394 16.56 -15.09 48.06
CA ASP A 394 15.41 -14.68 48.87
C ASP A 394 15.28 -13.12 48.93
N ASN A 395 16.38 -12.39 49.06
CA ASN A 395 16.39 -10.93 48.96
C ASN A 395 15.87 -10.45 47.59
N THR A 396 16.25 -11.15 46.53
CA THR A 396 15.76 -10.85 45.17
C THR A 396 14.26 -11.10 45.05
N GLN A 397 13.75 -12.20 45.65
CA GLN A 397 12.31 -12.50 45.67
C GLN A 397 11.50 -11.48 46.50
N GLN A 398 11.99 -11.09 47.70
CA GLN A 398 11.28 -10.08 48.53
C GLN A 398 11.22 -8.71 47.83
N THR A 399 12.31 -8.28 47.20
CA THR A 399 12.35 -7.04 46.44
C THR A 399 11.35 -7.14 45.27
N THR A 400 11.27 -8.29 44.65
CA THR A 400 10.38 -8.56 43.52
C THR A 400 8.90 -8.57 43.94
N ARG A 401 8.53 -9.16 45.10
CA ARG A 401 7.15 -9.12 45.65
C ARG A 401 6.68 -7.69 45.91
N THR A 402 7.56 -6.84 46.43
CA THR A 402 7.25 -5.41 46.66
C THR A 402 7.04 -4.69 45.32
N THR A 403 7.83 -5.02 44.34
CA THR A 403 7.72 -4.46 43.00
C THR A 403 6.49 -5.01 42.27
N GLU A 404 6.10 -6.26 42.48
CA GLU A 404 4.87 -6.87 41.94
C GLU A 404 3.62 -6.12 42.41
N MET A 405 3.51 -5.83 43.71
CA MET A 405 2.39 -5.00 44.21
C MET A 405 2.36 -3.64 43.53
N ARG A 406 3.53 -3.04 43.30
CA ARG A 406 3.66 -1.77 42.59
C ARG A 406 3.29 -1.92 41.11
N THR A 407 3.68 -3.03 40.48
CA THR A 407 3.38 -3.31 39.07
C THR A 407 1.90 -3.60 38.86
N ARG A 408 1.26 -4.38 39.75
CA ARG A 408 -0.20 -4.59 39.72
C ARG A 408 -0.97 -3.27 39.90
N PHE A 409 -0.47 -2.38 40.71
CA PHE A 409 -1.06 -1.04 40.89
C PHE A 409 -0.88 -0.15 39.65
N ASN A 410 0.24 -0.29 38.95
CA ASN A 410 0.50 0.41 37.68
C ASN A 410 -0.16 -0.27 36.47
N THR A 411 -0.62 -1.52 36.61
CA THR A 411 -1.25 -2.27 35.50
C THR A 411 -2.47 -1.55 34.96
N GLU A 412 -3.29 -0.94 35.81
CA GLU A 412 -4.43 -0.12 35.36
C GLU A 412 -4.01 1.14 34.58
N GLN A 413 -2.83 1.69 34.89
CA GLN A 413 -2.32 2.86 34.16
C GLN A 413 -1.75 2.42 32.82
N ILE A 414 -0.99 1.33 32.79
CA ILE A 414 -0.45 0.71 31.56
C ILE A 414 -1.59 0.27 30.63
N GLU A 415 -2.65 -0.33 31.22
CA GLU A 415 -3.83 -0.75 30.46
C GLU A 415 -4.57 0.43 29.82
N ARG A 416 -4.68 1.56 30.56
CA ARG A 416 -5.24 2.80 30.02
C ARG A 416 -4.37 3.41 28.91
N GLU A 417 -3.05 3.45 29.08
CA GLU A 417 -2.11 3.92 28.06
C GLU A 417 -2.16 3.04 26.80
N ASN A 418 -2.23 1.73 26.99
CA ASN A 418 -2.36 0.78 25.88
C ASN A 418 -3.68 0.95 25.13
N GLN A 419 -4.81 1.12 25.85
CA GLN A 419 -6.09 1.40 25.23
C GLN A 419 -6.07 2.69 24.42
N GLN A 420 -5.41 3.74 24.93
CA GLN A 420 -5.24 5.00 24.20
C GLN A 420 -4.40 4.82 22.93
N LEU A 421 -3.31 4.05 23.00
CA LEU A 421 -2.47 3.74 21.83
C LEU A 421 -3.26 2.98 20.75
N ILE A 422 -4.07 2.00 21.16
CA ILE A 422 -4.93 1.22 20.27
C ILE A 422 -5.99 2.10 19.62
N GLU A 423 -6.63 2.96 20.41
CA GLU A 423 -7.64 3.89 19.92
C GLU A 423 -7.03 4.89 18.93
N LEU A 424 -5.85 5.42 19.24
CA LEU A 424 -5.10 6.30 18.35
C LEU A 424 -4.72 5.62 17.03
N GLN A 425 -4.29 4.36 17.08
CA GLN A 425 -4.02 3.58 15.87
C GLN A 425 -5.27 3.39 15.01
N LYS A 426 -6.40 3.01 15.62
CA LYS A 426 -7.68 2.88 14.89
C LYS A 426 -8.12 4.19 14.24
N ILE A 427 -7.91 5.31 14.92
CA ILE A 427 -8.19 6.64 14.37
C ILE A 427 -7.31 6.90 13.15
N LYS A 428 -5.99 6.64 13.24
CA LYS A 428 -5.06 6.82 12.12
C LYS A 428 -5.38 5.89 10.93
N GLU A 429 -5.73 4.65 11.18
CA GLU A 429 -6.15 3.71 10.13
C GLU A 429 -7.43 4.18 9.42
N ASN A 430 -8.41 4.66 10.19
CA ASN A 430 -9.63 5.25 9.64
C ASN A 430 -9.36 6.54 8.84
N GLU A 431 -8.48 7.42 9.33
CA GLU A 431 -8.07 8.61 8.59
C GLU A 431 -7.40 8.26 7.26
N LEU A 432 -6.48 7.29 7.26
CA LEU A 432 -5.84 6.78 6.04
C LEU A 432 -6.85 6.17 5.07
N TYR A 433 -7.82 5.43 5.58
CA TYR A 433 -8.91 4.86 4.77
C TYR A 433 -9.76 5.96 4.14
N ILE A 434 -10.17 6.97 4.93
CA ILE A 434 -10.95 8.13 4.45
C ILE A 434 -10.14 8.93 3.41
N LEU A 435 -8.85 9.16 3.66
CA LEU A 435 -7.97 9.84 2.70
C LEU A 435 -7.86 9.08 1.38
N LYS A 436 -7.73 7.76 1.41
CA LYS A 436 -7.75 6.92 0.21
C LYS A 436 -9.09 7.03 -0.53
N GLN A 437 -10.21 6.92 0.17
CA GLN A 437 -11.54 7.08 -0.43
C GLN A 437 -11.73 8.47 -1.04
N ASN A 438 -11.35 9.52 -0.34
CA ASN A 438 -11.43 10.89 -0.85
C ASN A 438 -10.58 11.08 -2.11
N LYS A 439 -9.41 10.47 -2.19
CA LYS A 439 -8.55 10.49 -3.38
C LYS A 439 -9.21 9.80 -4.57
N TYR A 440 -9.89 8.66 -4.34
CA TYR A 440 -10.68 7.99 -5.38
C TYR A 440 -11.86 8.85 -5.84
N LEU A 441 -12.61 9.45 -4.92
CA LEU A 441 -13.71 10.35 -5.25
C LEU A 441 -13.25 11.58 -6.03
N GLN A 442 -12.12 12.19 -5.64
CA GLN A 442 -11.52 13.30 -6.37
C GLN A 442 -11.14 12.91 -7.81
N MET A 443 -10.49 11.75 -8.00
CA MET A 443 -10.21 11.23 -9.35
C MET A 443 -11.48 11.03 -10.17
N LEU A 444 -12.52 10.48 -9.57
CA LEU A 444 -13.81 10.23 -10.23
C LEU A 444 -14.47 11.55 -10.65
N VAL A 445 -14.46 12.57 -9.78
CA VAL A 445 -14.96 13.91 -10.09
C VAL A 445 -14.17 14.57 -11.23
N ILE A 446 -12.85 14.42 -11.23
CA ILE A 446 -12.00 14.95 -12.32
C ILE A 446 -12.32 14.27 -13.64
N ILE A 447 -12.44 12.94 -13.65
CA ILE A 447 -12.79 12.17 -14.85
C ILE A 447 -14.17 12.58 -15.35
N LEU A 448 -15.16 12.71 -14.47
CA LEU A 448 -16.51 13.14 -14.83
C LEU A 448 -16.51 14.56 -15.39
N GLY A 449 -15.74 15.47 -14.78
CA GLY A 449 -15.52 16.83 -15.28
C GLY A 449 -14.89 16.86 -16.69
N CYS A 450 -13.89 16.01 -16.93
CA CYS A 450 -13.30 15.87 -18.27
C CYS A 450 -14.30 15.34 -19.30
N ILE A 451 -15.11 14.35 -18.92
CA ILE A 451 -16.17 13.81 -19.80
C ILE A 451 -17.19 14.89 -20.14
N ILE A 452 -17.65 15.65 -19.14
CA ILE A 452 -18.59 16.78 -19.36
C ILE A 452 -17.99 17.82 -20.29
N MET A 453 -16.72 18.20 -20.09
CA MET A 453 -16.04 19.15 -20.98
C MET A 453 -15.95 18.64 -22.43
N VAL A 454 -15.66 17.37 -22.63
CA VAL A 454 -15.64 16.75 -23.96
C VAL A 454 -17.03 16.79 -24.61
N ILE A 455 -18.08 16.43 -23.85
CA ILE A 455 -19.48 16.48 -24.34
C ILE A 455 -19.86 17.91 -24.72
N LEU A 456 -19.55 18.88 -23.85
CA LEU A 456 -19.83 20.29 -24.13
C LEU A 456 -19.06 20.80 -25.37
N SER A 457 -17.81 20.38 -25.52
CA SER A 457 -17.00 20.73 -26.70
C SER A 457 -17.58 20.16 -27.99
N ILE A 458 -18.02 18.91 -27.97
CA ILE A 458 -18.70 18.29 -29.12
C ILE A 458 -20.03 18.98 -29.40
N PHE A 459 -20.79 19.28 -28.35
CA PHE A 459 -22.06 19.98 -28.50
C PHE A 459 -21.89 21.37 -29.10
N THR A 460 -20.97 22.20 -28.58
CA THR A 460 -20.67 23.54 -29.09
C THR A 460 -20.14 23.50 -30.53
N TYR A 461 -19.29 22.52 -30.86
CA TYR A 461 -18.84 22.29 -32.23
C TYR A 461 -19.99 21.99 -33.18
N LYS A 462 -20.88 21.02 -32.84
CA LYS A 462 -22.07 20.72 -33.65
C LYS A 462 -23.01 21.89 -33.77
N GLN A 463 -23.22 22.66 -32.69
CA GLN A 463 -24.08 23.85 -32.71
C GLN A 463 -23.50 24.93 -33.62
N SER A 464 -22.17 25.15 -33.60
CA SER A 464 -21.49 26.08 -34.48
C SER A 464 -21.64 25.71 -35.96
N GLN A 465 -21.47 24.42 -36.29
CA GLN A 465 -21.68 23.91 -37.66
C GLN A 465 -23.13 24.11 -38.12
N LYS A 466 -24.10 23.78 -37.26
CA LYS A 466 -25.52 23.98 -37.56
C LYS A 466 -25.86 25.47 -37.75
N SER A 467 -25.29 26.35 -36.94
CA SER A 467 -25.50 27.81 -37.06
C SER A 467 -24.95 28.36 -38.37
N LYS A 468 -23.74 27.89 -38.79
CA LYS A 468 -23.16 28.28 -40.10
C LYS A 468 -24.02 27.84 -41.28
N LEU A 469 -24.52 26.60 -41.25
CA LEU A 469 -25.40 26.07 -42.30
C LEU A 469 -26.72 26.86 -42.38
N LEU A 470 -27.34 27.12 -41.23
CA LEU A 470 -28.57 27.93 -41.17
C LEU A 470 -28.34 29.38 -41.66
N SER A 471 -27.16 29.94 -41.38
CA SER A 471 -26.79 31.30 -41.87
C SER A 471 -26.67 31.33 -43.40
N ILE A 472 -26.05 30.33 -44.01
CA ILE A 472 -25.94 30.22 -45.48
C ILE A 472 -27.33 30.08 -46.10
N LEU A 473 -28.15 29.16 -45.59
CA LEU A 473 -29.53 28.93 -46.09
C LEU A 473 -30.44 30.16 -45.94
N ALA A 474 -30.22 30.98 -44.92
CA ALA A 474 -31.04 32.18 -44.66
C ALA A 474 -30.63 33.38 -45.49
N LEU A 475 -29.42 33.42 -46.03
CA LEU A 475 -28.82 34.61 -46.67
C LEU A 475 -28.53 34.44 -48.17
N THR A 476 -28.69 33.24 -48.71
CA THR A 476 -28.52 32.96 -50.15
C THR A 476 -29.85 32.65 -50.83
N ASP A 477 -29.96 32.95 -52.10
CA ASP A 477 -31.06 32.51 -52.97
C ASP A 477 -30.83 31.02 -53.33
N HIS A 478 -31.86 30.20 -53.17
CA HIS A 478 -31.75 28.76 -53.33
C HIS A 478 -31.46 28.32 -54.77
N LEU A 479 -31.92 29.08 -55.76
CA LEU A 479 -31.74 28.78 -57.15
C LEU A 479 -30.37 29.24 -57.67
N THR A 480 -30.05 30.51 -57.47
CA THR A 480 -28.88 31.15 -58.08
C THR A 480 -27.63 31.10 -57.22
N GLN A 481 -27.77 30.66 -55.94
CA GLN A 481 -26.72 30.70 -54.93
C GLN A 481 -26.13 32.11 -54.66
N LEU A 482 -26.64 33.13 -55.27
CA LEU A 482 -26.29 34.53 -54.98
C LEU A 482 -26.89 34.95 -53.64
N PRO A 483 -26.41 36.02 -53.04
CA PRO A 483 -27.07 36.71 -51.95
C PRO A 483 -28.54 36.95 -52.26
N ASN A 484 -29.41 36.52 -51.32
CA ASN A 484 -30.83 36.75 -51.45
C ASN A 484 -31.20 38.23 -51.16
N ARG A 485 -32.45 38.60 -51.39
CA ARG A 485 -32.95 39.95 -51.17
C ARG A 485 -32.59 40.50 -49.79
N ARG A 486 -32.79 39.68 -48.73
CA ARG A 486 -32.55 40.08 -47.33
C ARG A 486 -31.08 40.43 -47.10
N TYR A 487 -30.16 39.58 -47.57
CA TYR A 487 -28.74 39.82 -47.42
C TYR A 487 -28.27 41.00 -48.25
N THR A 488 -28.69 41.08 -49.53
CA THR A 488 -28.31 42.12 -50.45
C THR A 488 -28.74 43.49 -49.90
N TYR A 489 -29.98 43.63 -49.43
CA TYR A 489 -30.49 44.91 -48.90
C TYR A 489 -29.79 45.25 -47.57
N SER A 490 -29.55 44.28 -46.69
CA SER A 490 -28.83 44.51 -45.43
C SER A 490 -27.37 44.98 -45.68
N LYS A 491 -26.71 44.38 -46.66
CA LYS A 491 -25.35 44.79 -47.05
C LYS A 491 -25.34 46.13 -47.74
N GLY A 492 -26.32 46.41 -48.64
CA GLY A 492 -26.49 47.69 -49.27
C GLY A 492 -26.70 48.84 -48.28
N ASP A 493 -27.57 48.60 -47.27
CA ASP A 493 -27.78 49.58 -46.19
C ASP A 493 -26.48 49.78 -45.35
N GLY A 494 -25.71 48.70 -45.13
CA GLY A 494 -24.39 48.76 -44.47
C GLY A 494 -23.40 49.64 -45.29
N TYR A 495 -23.29 49.43 -46.62
CA TYR A 495 -22.44 50.24 -47.45
C TYR A 495 -22.93 51.67 -47.50
N PHE A 496 -24.23 51.90 -47.54
CA PHE A 496 -24.81 53.24 -47.53
C PHE A 496 -24.45 54.02 -46.25
N LYS A 497 -24.57 53.38 -45.07
CA LYS A 497 -24.19 53.95 -43.76
C LYS A 497 -22.70 54.17 -43.58
N SER A 498 -21.85 53.29 -44.10
CA SER A 498 -20.39 53.44 -44.01
C SER A 498 -19.79 54.46 -44.97
N LYS A 499 -20.56 54.93 -45.94
CA LYS A 499 -20.15 55.86 -46.94
C LYS A 499 -19.81 57.23 -46.33
N ASP A 500 -20.55 57.70 -45.34
CA ASP A 500 -20.33 58.97 -44.66
C ASP A 500 -18.96 59.10 -44.01
N SER A 501 -18.28 57.96 -43.77
CA SER A 501 -16.94 57.89 -43.16
C SER A 501 -15.79 58.03 -44.19
N ASN A 502 -16.03 57.78 -45.50
CA ASN A 502 -14.96 57.56 -46.47
C ASN A 502 -15.04 58.43 -47.78
N GLU A 503 -16.05 59.26 -47.92
CA GLU A 503 -16.31 60.12 -49.17
C GLU A 503 -16.27 59.29 -50.47
N GLN A 504 -16.46 58.01 -50.46
CA GLN A 504 -16.41 57.18 -51.66
C GLN A 504 -17.80 57.10 -52.34
N PRO A 505 -17.85 57.16 -53.66
CA PRO A 505 -19.11 57.04 -54.38
C PRO A 505 -19.71 55.68 -54.21
N LEU A 506 -21.04 55.56 -54.08
CA LEU A 506 -21.79 54.33 -54.05
C LEU A 506 -22.80 54.27 -55.17
N SER A 507 -22.71 53.30 -56.05
CA SER A 507 -23.62 53.10 -57.14
C SER A 507 -24.38 51.78 -57.03
N LEU A 508 -25.61 51.80 -57.58
CA LEU A 508 -26.44 50.61 -57.71
C LEU A 508 -26.78 50.39 -59.19
N ILE A 509 -26.82 49.10 -59.57
CA ILE A 509 -27.41 48.67 -60.83
C ILE A 509 -28.54 47.72 -60.48
N LEU A 510 -29.76 48.08 -60.74
CA LEU A 510 -30.92 47.14 -60.67
C LEU A 510 -31.22 46.72 -62.10
N PHE A 511 -31.16 45.45 -62.37
CA PHE A 511 -31.46 44.93 -63.69
C PHE A 511 -32.46 43.75 -63.63
N ASP A 512 -33.16 43.53 -64.73
CA ASP A 512 -34.24 42.58 -64.88
C ASP A 512 -34.17 41.92 -66.27
N ALA A 513 -34.47 40.62 -66.29
CA ALA A 513 -34.47 39.90 -67.56
C ALA A 513 -35.68 40.25 -68.41
N ASP A 514 -35.41 40.80 -69.60
CA ASP A 514 -36.44 41.25 -70.50
C ASP A 514 -37.35 40.10 -70.98
N HIS A 515 -38.65 40.35 -70.87
CA HIS A 515 -39.65 39.35 -71.28
C HIS A 515 -39.53 37.98 -70.66
N PHE A 516 -38.95 37.81 -69.44
CA PHE A 516 -38.67 36.55 -68.80
C PHE A 516 -39.90 35.71 -68.63
N LYS A 517 -41.07 36.30 -68.40
CA LYS A 517 -42.35 35.57 -68.39
C LYS A 517 -42.59 34.80 -69.72
N LYS A 518 -42.27 35.45 -70.89
CA LYS A 518 -42.40 34.78 -72.21
C LYS A 518 -41.42 33.58 -72.31
N VAL A 519 -40.24 33.68 -71.70
CA VAL A 519 -39.28 32.61 -71.64
C VAL A 519 -39.86 31.42 -70.87
N ASN A 520 -40.47 31.68 -69.72
CA ASN A 520 -41.13 30.64 -68.97
C ASN A 520 -42.34 30.03 -69.69
N ASP A 521 -43.14 30.87 -70.31
CA ASP A 521 -44.35 30.44 -71.02
C ASP A 521 -44.01 29.62 -72.29
N GLN A 522 -42.91 29.89 -72.95
CA GLN A 522 -42.49 29.26 -74.19
C GLN A 522 -41.61 28.00 -73.97
N TYR A 523 -40.70 28.04 -72.97
CA TYR A 523 -39.67 27.01 -72.77
C TYR A 523 -39.80 26.24 -71.45
N GLY A 524 -40.78 26.63 -70.65
CA GLY A 524 -41.01 26.00 -69.32
C GLY A 524 -40.12 26.61 -68.23
N HIS A 525 -40.60 26.43 -66.95
CA HIS A 525 -39.91 26.96 -65.77
C HIS A 525 -38.51 26.39 -65.57
N ASP A 526 -38.27 25.15 -65.93
CA ASP A 526 -36.93 24.51 -65.81
C ASP A 526 -35.86 25.19 -66.66
N ILE A 527 -36.25 25.66 -67.86
CA ILE A 527 -35.35 26.47 -68.72
C ILE A 527 -35.20 27.86 -68.15
N GLY A 528 -36.29 28.48 -67.68
CA GLY A 528 -36.23 29.77 -67.00
C GLY A 528 -35.30 29.73 -65.79
N ASP A 529 -35.35 28.68 -64.96
CA ASP A 529 -34.44 28.54 -63.82
C ASP A 529 -32.98 28.43 -64.25
N LYS A 530 -32.67 27.69 -65.27
CA LYS A 530 -31.30 27.60 -65.86
C LYS A 530 -30.83 28.97 -66.38
N VAL A 531 -31.72 29.72 -67.02
CA VAL A 531 -31.47 31.09 -67.50
C VAL A 531 -31.13 32.02 -66.34
N LEU A 532 -31.87 31.95 -65.21
CA LEU A 532 -31.60 32.74 -64.02
C LEU A 532 -30.25 32.38 -63.39
N ILE A 533 -29.90 31.08 -63.37
CA ILE A 533 -28.57 30.62 -62.89
C ILE A 533 -27.47 31.17 -63.81
N ALA A 534 -27.66 31.11 -65.12
CA ALA A 534 -26.69 31.72 -66.08
C ALA A 534 -26.54 33.24 -65.91
N LEU A 535 -27.64 33.96 -65.80
CA LEU A 535 -27.65 35.38 -65.45
C LEU A 535 -26.88 35.67 -64.16
N ALA A 536 -27.10 34.91 -63.14
CA ALA A 536 -26.40 35.03 -61.85
C ALA A 536 -24.88 34.86 -62.04
N ASN A 537 -24.48 33.77 -62.74
CA ASN A 537 -23.06 33.47 -63.00
C ASN A 537 -22.38 34.58 -63.87
N ILE A 538 -23.01 34.96 -64.92
CA ILE A 538 -22.49 36.06 -65.82
C ILE A 538 -22.36 37.36 -65.01
N SER A 539 -23.40 37.76 -64.32
CA SER A 539 -23.40 38.98 -63.52
C SER A 539 -22.33 38.98 -62.46
N ASN A 540 -22.22 37.85 -61.66
CA ASN A 540 -21.22 37.74 -60.63
C ASN A 540 -19.78 37.67 -61.20
N GLY A 541 -19.60 37.03 -62.36
CA GLY A 541 -18.30 36.90 -63.01
C GLY A 541 -17.78 38.26 -63.58
N LEU A 542 -18.67 39.19 -63.89
CA LEU A 542 -18.32 40.54 -64.40
C LEU A 542 -17.99 41.53 -63.26
N MET A 543 -18.31 41.20 -62.02
CA MET A 543 -18.12 42.07 -60.86
C MET A 543 -16.80 41.84 -60.16
N ARG A 544 -16.30 42.86 -59.47
CA ARG A 544 -15.09 42.79 -58.68
C ARG A 544 -15.40 42.13 -57.34
N LYS A 545 -14.40 41.62 -56.60
CA LYS A 545 -14.55 40.98 -55.33
C LYS A 545 -15.25 41.82 -54.27
N GLN A 546 -15.18 43.12 -54.35
CA GLN A 546 -15.81 44.07 -53.45
C GLN A 546 -17.25 44.40 -53.83
N ASP A 547 -17.65 44.15 -55.07
CA ASP A 547 -19.00 44.38 -55.56
C ASP A 547 -19.90 43.22 -55.06
N LEU A 548 -21.18 43.54 -54.87
CA LEU A 548 -22.14 42.53 -54.41
C LEU A 548 -23.23 42.37 -55.47
N VAL A 549 -23.40 41.19 -55.94
CA VAL A 549 -24.53 40.80 -56.77
C VAL A 549 -25.53 40.01 -55.96
N GLY A 550 -26.79 40.33 -55.95
CA GLY A 550 -27.85 39.57 -55.28
C GLY A 550 -29.10 39.51 -56.13
N ARG A 551 -29.82 38.39 -55.97
CA ARG A 551 -31.17 38.23 -56.55
C ARG A 551 -32.20 38.78 -55.59
N VAL A 552 -32.93 39.83 -56.04
CA VAL A 552 -33.84 40.59 -55.18
C VAL A 552 -35.32 40.35 -55.49
N GLY A 553 -35.60 39.74 -56.62
CA GLY A 553 -36.94 39.43 -57.10
C GLY A 553 -36.95 38.12 -57.90
N GLY A 554 -38.02 37.80 -58.58
CA GLY A 554 -38.13 36.67 -59.47
C GLY A 554 -37.06 36.65 -60.59
N GLU A 555 -37.01 37.72 -61.35
CA GLU A 555 -36.08 37.96 -62.46
C GLU A 555 -35.22 39.20 -62.27
N GLU A 556 -35.26 39.79 -61.07
CA GLU A 556 -34.61 41.02 -60.71
C GLU A 556 -33.31 40.77 -59.92
N PHE A 557 -32.25 41.44 -60.32
CA PHE A 557 -30.94 41.39 -59.69
C PHE A 557 -30.46 42.75 -59.30
N LEU A 558 -29.87 42.91 -58.16
CA LEU A 558 -29.27 44.11 -57.65
C LEU A 558 -27.76 43.96 -57.52
N VAL A 559 -27.03 44.84 -58.17
CA VAL A 559 -25.60 44.97 -58.00
C VAL A 559 -25.31 46.20 -57.17
N ILE A 560 -24.48 46.09 -56.17
CA ILE A 560 -24.02 47.18 -55.30
C ILE A 560 -22.54 47.35 -55.58
N LEU A 561 -22.18 48.58 -55.92
CA LEU A 561 -20.85 48.98 -56.41
C LEU A 561 -20.25 50.05 -55.48
N PRO A 562 -19.58 49.62 -54.37
CA PRO A 562 -18.88 50.55 -53.49
C PRO A 562 -17.68 51.18 -54.20
N GLY A 563 -17.42 52.47 -54.00
CA GLY A 563 -16.32 53.20 -54.60
C GLY A 563 -16.41 53.41 -56.13
N THR A 564 -17.65 53.34 -56.70
CA THR A 564 -17.85 53.38 -58.14
C THR A 564 -18.68 54.65 -58.52
N THR A 565 -18.16 55.44 -59.40
CA THR A 565 -18.83 56.69 -59.90
C THR A 565 -19.99 56.39 -60.85
N ALA A 566 -20.85 57.35 -61.12
CA ALA A 566 -22.00 57.24 -62.03
C ALA A 566 -21.60 56.78 -63.45
N GLU A 567 -20.56 57.33 -63.98
CA GLU A 567 -20.04 56.99 -65.33
C GLU A 567 -19.50 55.55 -65.36
N GLN A 568 -18.72 55.17 -64.30
CA GLN A 568 -18.19 53.83 -64.20
C GLN A 568 -19.31 52.77 -63.99
N ALA A 569 -20.32 53.09 -63.20
CA ALA A 569 -21.46 52.21 -62.98
C ALA A 569 -22.31 52.03 -64.24
N LEU A 570 -22.49 53.11 -65.01
CA LEU A 570 -23.16 53.04 -66.32
C LEU A 570 -22.38 52.17 -67.31
N ASN A 571 -21.05 52.30 -67.35
CA ASN A 571 -20.20 51.47 -68.20
C ASN A 571 -20.25 50.02 -67.81
N ILE A 572 -20.31 49.72 -66.49
CA ILE A 572 -20.49 48.33 -65.94
C ILE A 572 -21.86 47.80 -66.39
N ALA A 573 -22.93 48.56 -66.22
CA ALA A 573 -24.29 48.17 -66.61
C ALA A 573 -24.39 47.96 -68.15
N GLN A 574 -23.81 48.85 -68.99
CA GLN A 574 -23.75 48.63 -70.43
C GLN A 574 -22.98 47.36 -70.82
N ARG A 575 -21.82 47.11 -70.16
CA ARG A 575 -21.07 45.86 -70.35
C ARG A 575 -21.88 44.62 -69.94
N LEU A 576 -22.65 44.75 -68.87
CA LEU A 576 -23.53 43.64 -68.41
C LEU A 576 -24.61 43.38 -69.48
N VAL A 577 -25.28 44.41 -69.97
CA VAL A 577 -26.31 44.31 -71.04
C VAL A 577 -25.72 43.66 -72.28
N THR A 578 -24.59 44.20 -72.83
CA THR A 578 -23.96 43.64 -74.05
C THR A 578 -23.43 42.22 -73.86
N THR A 579 -22.91 41.86 -72.67
CA THR A 579 -22.43 40.50 -72.43
C THR A 579 -23.58 39.52 -72.42
N ILE A 580 -24.69 39.86 -71.80
CA ILE A 580 -25.88 38.99 -71.75
C ILE A 580 -26.51 38.92 -73.18
N GLU A 581 -26.61 40.00 -73.94
CA GLU A 581 -27.12 39.98 -75.27
C GLU A 581 -26.25 39.13 -76.24
N SER A 582 -24.91 39.19 -76.06
CA SER A 582 -23.96 38.49 -76.93
C SER A 582 -23.89 37.00 -76.79
N GLY A 583 -24.50 36.42 -75.75
CA GLY A 583 -24.55 35.01 -75.60
C GLY A 583 -24.26 34.49 -74.14
N GLY A 584 -24.06 33.21 -74.01
CA GLY A 584 -23.87 32.49 -72.70
C GLY A 584 -25.08 31.65 -72.35
N PHE A 585 -26.03 31.52 -73.26
CA PHE A 585 -27.25 30.72 -73.04
C PHE A 585 -27.38 29.58 -74.03
N GLU A 586 -26.42 29.40 -74.97
CA GLU A 586 -26.46 28.38 -76.01
C GLU A 586 -26.44 26.92 -75.42
N ASP A 587 -25.77 26.75 -74.30
CA ASP A 587 -25.73 25.50 -73.56
C ASP A 587 -27.09 25.16 -72.88
N ILE A 588 -27.98 26.15 -72.73
CA ILE A 588 -29.29 25.96 -72.07
C ILE A 588 -30.31 25.57 -73.12
N TYR A 589 -30.32 26.33 -74.26
CA TYR A 589 -31.21 26.03 -75.39
C TYR A 589 -30.61 26.55 -76.67
N PRO A 590 -30.59 25.78 -77.79
CA PRO A 590 -30.02 26.25 -79.06
C PRO A 590 -30.68 27.55 -79.59
N ASN A 591 -29.86 28.50 -80.05
CA ASN A 591 -30.30 29.82 -80.55
C ASN A 591 -31.11 30.68 -79.58
N PHE A 592 -31.01 30.39 -78.25
CA PHE A 592 -31.69 31.18 -77.23
C PHE A 592 -31.01 32.57 -77.07
N LYS A 593 -31.79 33.62 -77.13
CA LYS A 593 -31.31 34.97 -76.84
C LYS A 593 -32.11 35.61 -75.73
N LEU A 594 -31.40 36.25 -74.81
CA LEU A 594 -31.95 37.02 -73.72
C LEU A 594 -31.34 38.38 -73.69
N THR A 595 -32.16 39.34 -73.37
CA THR A 595 -31.67 40.71 -73.06
C THR A 595 -32.08 41.09 -71.66
N ILE A 596 -31.42 42.10 -71.16
CA ILE A 596 -31.75 42.69 -69.88
C ILE A 596 -31.91 44.16 -69.98
N SER A 597 -32.78 44.73 -69.15
CA SER A 597 -32.85 46.15 -68.91
C SER A 597 -32.17 46.48 -67.58
N ALA A 598 -31.40 47.54 -67.52
CA ALA A 598 -30.69 47.92 -66.30
C ALA A 598 -30.92 49.43 -65.97
N GLY A 599 -31.22 49.68 -64.70
CA GLY A 599 -31.30 51.03 -64.15
C GLY A 599 -30.12 51.32 -63.23
N VAL A 600 -29.42 52.38 -63.46
CA VAL A 600 -28.24 52.73 -62.65
C VAL A 600 -28.55 53.99 -61.84
N ALA A 601 -28.19 53.96 -60.57
CA ALA A 601 -28.25 55.15 -59.72
C ALA A 601 -27.00 55.23 -58.85
N THR A 602 -26.46 56.46 -58.78
CA THR A 602 -25.34 56.73 -57.88
C THR A 602 -25.81 57.67 -56.78
N TYR A 603 -25.30 57.46 -55.61
CA TYR A 603 -25.62 58.33 -54.49
C TYR A 603 -25.28 59.78 -54.78
N ILE A 604 -26.26 60.65 -54.47
CA ILE A 604 -26.11 62.11 -54.66
C ILE A 604 -26.60 62.95 -53.49
N ALA A 605 -27.02 62.45 -52.46
CA ALA A 605 -27.61 63.00 -51.24
C ALA A 605 -28.95 62.26 -50.85
N ASP A 606 -29.07 61.05 -51.26
CA ASP A 606 -30.21 60.20 -50.89
C ASP A 606 -30.30 60.09 -49.38
N LYS A 607 -31.52 60.13 -48.82
CA LYS A 607 -31.77 60.10 -47.39
C LYS A 607 -31.46 58.72 -46.79
N ASP A 608 -31.70 57.65 -47.51
CA ASP A 608 -31.49 56.30 -47.16
C ASP A 608 -31.23 55.38 -48.36
N PHE A 609 -30.81 54.17 -48.13
CA PHE A 609 -30.54 53.20 -49.18
C PHE A 609 -31.80 52.95 -50.07
N ASN A 610 -32.98 53.01 -49.50
CA ASN A 610 -34.22 52.79 -50.25
C ASN A 610 -34.51 53.93 -51.26
N MET A 611 -34.12 55.14 -50.93
CA MET A 611 -34.26 56.27 -51.93
C MET A 611 -33.30 56.05 -53.10
N LEU A 612 -32.04 55.69 -52.86
CA LEU A 612 -31.09 55.34 -53.89
C LEU A 612 -31.59 54.18 -54.76
N LEU A 613 -32.11 53.13 -54.11
CA LEU A 613 -32.68 51.96 -54.78
C LEU A 613 -33.90 52.37 -55.65
N LYS A 614 -34.82 53.19 -55.12
CA LYS A 614 -35.97 53.68 -55.90
C LYS A 614 -35.54 54.47 -57.15
N ARG A 615 -34.45 55.25 -57.12
CA ARG A 615 -33.90 55.88 -58.29
C ARG A 615 -33.37 54.90 -59.32
N ALA A 616 -32.69 53.84 -58.89
CA ALA A 616 -32.24 52.76 -59.77
C ALA A 616 -33.47 52.01 -60.38
N ASP A 617 -34.52 51.74 -59.60
CA ASP A 617 -35.76 51.16 -60.10
C ASP A 617 -36.46 52.00 -61.12
N LYS A 618 -36.58 53.32 -60.89
CA LYS A 618 -37.14 54.25 -61.87
C LYS A 618 -36.34 54.35 -63.17
N ALA A 619 -35.01 54.28 -63.06
CA ALA A 619 -34.12 54.21 -64.25
C ALA A 619 -34.29 52.87 -65.00
N LEU A 620 -34.48 51.73 -64.24
CA LEU A 620 -34.81 50.43 -64.85
C LEU A 620 -36.15 50.47 -65.59
N TYR A 621 -37.18 51.12 -64.98
CA TYR A 621 -38.45 51.29 -65.65
C TYR A 621 -38.31 52.15 -66.96
N GLN A 622 -37.48 53.18 -66.94
CA GLN A 622 -37.17 53.95 -68.13
C GLN A 622 -36.45 53.12 -69.20
N ALA A 623 -35.53 52.23 -68.82
CA ALA A 623 -34.86 51.35 -69.74
C ALA A 623 -35.85 50.36 -70.42
N LYS A 624 -36.76 49.78 -69.62
CA LYS A 624 -37.86 48.99 -70.18
C LYS A 624 -38.76 49.74 -71.11
N SER A 625 -39.04 51.02 -70.86
CA SER A 625 -39.88 51.91 -71.71
C SER A 625 -39.19 52.43 -72.98
N ALA A 626 -37.85 52.55 -72.93
CA ALA A 626 -37.02 53.02 -74.08
C ALA A 626 -36.79 51.91 -75.11
N GLY A 627 -37.39 50.75 -74.98
CA GLY A 627 -37.26 49.67 -75.98
C GLY A 627 -36.54 48.41 -75.40
N ARG A 628 -36.16 48.40 -74.11
CA ARG A 628 -35.40 47.34 -73.46
C ARG A 628 -33.96 47.19 -73.93
N ASN A 629 -33.25 46.17 -73.55
CA ASN A 629 -31.88 45.84 -73.94
C ASN A 629 -30.95 47.11 -73.81
N CYS A 630 -31.06 47.83 -72.74
CA CYS A 630 -30.26 49.02 -72.51
C CYS A 630 -30.07 49.29 -71.00
N ALA A 631 -29.04 50.12 -70.71
CA ALA A 631 -28.81 50.63 -69.38
C ALA A 631 -29.07 52.14 -69.33
N ILE A 632 -29.83 52.59 -68.35
CA ILE A 632 -30.15 53.99 -68.16
C ILE A 632 -29.65 54.49 -66.82
N LEU A 633 -28.94 55.60 -66.80
CA LEU A 633 -28.52 56.32 -65.61
C LEU A 633 -29.65 57.22 -65.08
N SER A 634 -29.95 57.14 -63.84
CA SER A 634 -30.93 58.04 -63.19
C SER A 634 -30.42 59.51 -63.25
N THR A 635 -31.19 60.35 -63.86
CA THR A 635 -30.92 61.83 -64.01
C THR A 635 -31.61 62.63 -62.90
N GLU A 636 -32.38 61.97 -61.99
CA GLU A 636 -33.10 62.69 -60.97
C GLU A 636 -32.20 63.10 -59.82
N ASN A 637 -32.34 64.31 -59.35
CA ASN A 637 -31.75 64.80 -58.12
C ASN A 637 -32.50 64.22 -56.91
N ALA A 638 -31.79 63.88 -55.90
CA ALA A 638 -32.38 63.41 -54.64
C ALA A 638 -33.22 64.59 -54.06
N ARG A 639 -34.50 64.48 -54.09
CA ARG A 639 -35.44 65.36 -53.38
C ARG A 639 -36.06 64.67 -52.21
#